data_e00643c2d76414d1fcfeb2acd49c5f8d
#
_entry.id   e00643c2d76414d1fcfeb2acd49c5f8d
#
_cell.length_a   1.000
_cell.length_b   1.000
_cell.length_c   1.000
_cell.angle_alpha   90.00
_cell.angle_beta   90.00
_cell.angle_gamma   90.00
#
_symmetry.space_group_name_H-M   'P 1'
#
loop_
_entity.id
_entity.type
_entity.pdbx_description
1 polymer ?
#
loop_
_entity_poly.entity_id
_entity_poly.type
_entity_poly.pdbx_seq_one_letter_code
_entity_poly.pdbx_strand_id
1 'polypeptide(L)'
;MNMPFLKDIPPFIFFTGKGGVGKTSLACATAVWLADQGKRTLLVSTDPASNVGQVFSQTIGHRITDISTVENLAAMEVDPMAAAQAYRDRVLDPVRGLMPADVVSSIEEQLSGSCTTEIAAFDEFTGLLTNHELREKYDHIVFDTAPTGHTIRMLELPGAGSGYLEANPDAAANLGPLVGLEKQQHQYSDAVKALSDAALTRLVLVARAQASTLKEVSHTHDELSAIGLQHQHLAINGVLPPFARENDPLAQSILAREEKALQAMPDNLVNLPRSQLSLKPFNLVGLEALRELLTESKAPLSLSNTTLNALDLPKLSSLVDELSLTGKGLVMTMGKGGVGKTTVAASVAVSLAKRGHKVHLTTSDPAAHLSYTLDGSLPNLQVSRIDPKVETERYRRFVLENQGKGLDAEGLAVLEEDLRSPCTEEIAVFQAFSRIIKEADDHFVIMDTAPTGHTLLLLDATGAYHREMVRQMGQTHDHVMTPMMQLQDPEKTKVIIVTLAETTPVLEAANLQQDLRRAGIEPWVVNNSLAAAEPSSPFLKTRANRELPLISDVEEQYAKRIALTALQSEEPVGIDLLEEMAK
;
A
#
# COMPACT_ATOMS: atom_id res chain seq x y z
N MET A 1 15.10 -7.17 -26.43
CA MET A 1 14.39 -7.51 -25.18
C MET A 1 13.02 -8.06 -25.51
N ASN A 2 12.67 -9.22 -24.99
CA ASN A 2 11.33 -9.79 -25.21
C ASN A 2 10.41 -9.32 -24.08
N MET A 3 9.49 -8.39 -24.40
CA MET A 3 8.49 -7.88 -23.46
C MET A 3 7.09 -8.18 -23.99
N PRO A 4 6.57 -9.37 -23.74
CA PRO A 4 5.25 -9.77 -24.20
C PRO A 4 4.13 -8.79 -23.84
N PHE A 5 4.22 -8.11 -22.69
CA PHE A 5 3.19 -7.16 -22.28
C PHE A 5 3.15 -5.87 -23.12
N LEU A 6 4.20 -5.55 -23.89
CA LEU A 6 4.24 -4.42 -24.83
C LEU A 6 3.84 -4.80 -26.26
N LYS A 7 3.59 -6.09 -26.51
CA LYS A 7 3.20 -6.54 -27.85
C LYS A 7 1.69 -6.47 -28.02
N ASP A 8 1.21 -5.81 -29.08
CA ASP A 8 -0.21 -5.70 -29.42
C ASP A 8 -1.06 -5.24 -28.21
N ILE A 9 -0.70 -4.07 -27.65
CA ILE A 9 -1.35 -3.52 -26.43
C ILE A 9 -2.80 -3.18 -26.74
N PRO A 10 -3.78 -3.68 -25.94
CA PRO A 10 -5.17 -3.30 -26.07
C PRO A 10 -5.42 -1.87 -25.54
N PRO A 11 -6.64 -1.31 -25.70
CA PRO A 11 -6.96 0.03 -25.21
C PRO A 11 -6.68 0.28 -23.74
N PHE A 12 -6.85 -0.74 -22.88
CA PHE A 12 -6.59 -0.64 -21.45
C PHE A 12 -5.45 -1.55 -21.02
N ILE A 13 -4.51 -1.02 -20.26
CA ILE A 13 -3.44 -1.79 -19.63
C ILE A 13 -3.34 -1.41 -18.15
N PHE A 14 -3.29 -2.41 -17.27
CA PHE A 14 -3.25 -2.27 -15.83
C PHE A 14 -1.97 -2.84 -15.26
N PHE A 15 -1.35 -2.11 -14.34
CA PHE A 15 -0.19 -2.59 -13.56
C PHE A 15 -0.61 -2.84 -12.13
N THR A 16 -0.53 -4.08 -11.67
CA THR A 16 -0.93 -4.49 -10.32
C THR A 16 0.15 -5.34 -9.66
N GLY A 17 0.15 -5.42 -8.34
CA GLY A 17 1.14 -6.15 -7.55
C GLY A 17 1.41 -5.47 -6.21
N LYS A 18 2.26 -6.06 -5.38
CA LYS A 18 2.65 -5.53 -4.06
C LYS A 18 3.22 -4.12 -4.13
N GLY A 19 3.14 -3.40 -3.01
CA GLY A 19 3.86 -2.13 -2.85
C GLY A 19 5.38 -2.30 -3.02
N GLY A 20 6.04 -1.33 -3.65
CA GLY A 20 7.50 -1.31 -3.82
C GLY A 20 8.07 -2.17 -4.94
N VAL A 21 7.26 -2.89 -5.72
CA VAL A 21 7.75 -3.69 -6.87
C VAL A 21 8.01 -2.86 -8.14
N GLY A 22 7.62 -1.58 -8.15
CA GLY A 22 7.84 -0.65 -9.26
C GLY A 22 6.68 -0.54 -10.24
N LYS A 23 5.43 -0.72 -9.80
CA LYS A 23 4.21 -0.56 -10.62
C LYS A 23 4.16 0.80 -11.30
N THR A 24 4.22 1.87 -10.50
CA THR A 24 4.16 3.26 -10.98
C THR A 24 5.23 3.56 -12.02
N SER A 25 6.47 3.13 -11.77
CA SER A 25 7.56 3.33 -12.73
C SER A 25 7.30 2.59 -14.05
N LEU A 26 6.76 1.35 -14.00
CA LEU A 26 6.42 0.59 -15.21
C LEU A 26 5.23 1.19 -15.95
N ALA A 27 4.21 1.64 -15.23
CA ALA A 27 3.05 2.31 -15.83
C ALA A 27 3.49 3.61 -16.54
N CYS A 28 4.27 4.47 -15.84
CA CYS A 28 4.83 5.69 -16.42
C CYS A 28 5.71 5.40 -17.65
N ALA A 29 6.64 4.43 -17.55
CA ALA A 29 7.52 4.08 -18.67
C ALA A 29 6.74 3.53 -19.86
N THR A 30 5.69 2.72 -19.61
CA THR A 30 4.83 2.19 -20.68
C THR A 30 4.04 3.31 -21.36
N ALA A 31 3.49 4.25 -20.57
CA ALA A 31 2.76 5.39 -21.09
C ALA A 31 3.65 6.31 -21.95
N VAL A 32 4.89 6.59 -21.49
CA VAL A 32 5.89 7.34 -22.27
C VAL A 32 6.25 6.59 -23.55
N TRP A 33 6.49 5.28 -23.44
CA TRP A 33 6.84 4.46 -24.62
C TRP A 33 5.72 4.46 -25.67
N LEU A 34 4.44 4.36 -25.27
CA LEU A 34 3.30 4.46 -26.17
C LEU A 34 3.21 5.83 -26.84
N ALA A 35 3.37 6.90 -26.05
CA ALA A 35 3.35 8.27 -26.55
C ALA A 35 4.49 8.53 -27.55
N ASP A 36 5.71 8.04 -27.28
CA ASP A 36 6.85 8.10 -28.18
C ASP A 36 6.63 7.32 -29.50
N GLN A 37 5.70 6.34 -29.51
CA GLN A 37 5.22 5.65 -30.72
C GLN A 37 4.09 6.42 -31.44
N GLY A 38 3.78 7.63 -31.02
CA GLY A 38 2.73 8.46 -31.60
C GLY A 38 1.30 8.07 -31.18
N LYS A 39 1.14 7.26 -30.13
CA LYS A 39 -0.16 6.87 -29.59
C LYS A 39 -0.65 7.89 -28.56
N ARG A 40 -1.88 8.37 -28.72
CA ARG A 40 -2.52 9.24 -27.73
C ARG A 40 -2.77 8.43 -26.47
N THR A 41 -2.08 8.75 -25.40
CA THR A 41 -2.04 7.93 -24.19
C THR A 41 -2.48 8.75 -22.98
N LEU A 42 -3.35 8.16 -22.15
CA LEU A 42 -3.72 8.67 -20.85
C LEU A 42 -3.14 7.76 -19.76
N LEU A 43 -2.36 8.33 -18.84
CA LEU A 43 -1.88 7.65 -17.65
C LEU A 43 -2.79 8.01 -16.47
N VAL A 44 -3.35 7.01 -15.81
CA VAL A 44 -4.23 7.17 -14.65
C VAL A 44 -3.61 6.47 -13.46
N SER A 45 -3.38 7.18 -12.37
CA SER A 45 -3.07 6.58 -11.09
C SER A 45 -4.26 6.61 -10.15
N THR A 46 -4.59 5.44 -9.61
CA THR A 46 -5.62 5.26 -8.56
C THR A 46 -5.00 4.98 -7.19
N ASP A 47 -3.67 4.97 -7.11
CA ASP A 47 -2.95 4.82 -5.83
C ASP A 47 -3.02 6.15 -5.06
N PRO A 48 -3.61 6.19 -3.85
CA PRO A 48 -3.66 7.42 -3.05
C PRO A 48 -2.28 7.95 -2.65
N ALA A 49 -1.25 7.09 -2.69
CA ALA A 49 0.14 7.46 -2.51
C ALA A 49 0.87 7.61 -3.86
N SER A 50 0.16 8.02 -4.91
CA SER A 50 0.72 8.19 -6.25
C SER A 50 1.82 9.26 -6.28
N ASN A 51 2.80 9.03 -7.17
CA ASN A 51 3.93 9.92 -7.38
C ASN A 51 4.12 10.25 -8.87
N VAL A 52 3.07 10.13 -9.68
CA VAL A 52 3.13 10.40 -11.12
C VAL A 52 3.61 11.84 -11.36
N GLY A 53 3.08 12.81 -10.60
CA GLY A 53 3.53 14.20 -10.68
C GLY A 53 5.02 14.38 -10.41
N GLN A 54 5.58 13.66 -9.44
CA GLN A 54 7.01 13.71 -9.12
C GLN A 54 7.86 13.06 -10.22
N VAL A 55 7.40 11.95 -10.80
CA VAL A 55 8.09 11.25 -11.90
C VAL A 55 8.26 12.15 -13.11
N PHE A 56 7.25 12.97 -13.43
CA PHE A 56 7.28 13.91 -14.55
C PHE A 56 7.74 15.33 -14.17
N SER A 57 8.04 15.59 -12.89
CA SER A 57 8.38 16.92 -12.37
C SER A 57 7.32 17.98 -12.73
N GLN A 58 6.05 17.59 -12.73
CA GLN A 58 4.90 18.41 -13.07
C GLN A 58 3.76 18.15 -12.09
N THR A 59 3.03 19.19 -11.69
CA THR A 59 1.84 19.03 -10.85
C THR A 59 0.75 18.31 -11.64
N ILE A 60 0.36 17.15 -11.18
CA ILE A 60 -0.74 16.34 -11.72
C ILE A 60 -1.74 16.15 -10.59
N GLY A 61 -3.02 16.27 -10.88
CA GLY A 61 -4.08 16.10 -9.90
C GLY A 61 -5.26 15.34 -10.48
N HIS A 62 -6.42 15.51 -9.87
CA HIS A 62 -7.66 14.80 -10.21
C HIS A 62 -8.21 15.13 -11.64
N ARG A 63 -7.65 16.12 -12.32
CA ARG A 63 -8.05 16.48 -13.69
C ARG A 63 -7.00 15.99 -14.68
N ILE A 64 -7.46 15.53 -15.84
CA ILE A 64 -6.58 15.16 -16.96
C ILE A 64 -5.74 16.37 -17.35
N THR A 65 -4.42 16.20 -17.27
CA THR A 65 -3.41 17.25 -17.52
C THR A 65 -2.42 16.73 -18.58
N ASP A 66 -2.19 17.50 -19.62
CA ASP A 66 -1.20 17.15 -20.63
C ASP A 66 0.22 17.24 -20.04
N ILE A 67 1.06 16.25 -20.33
CA ILE A 67 2.45 16.23 -19.89
C ILE A 67 3.27 17.09 -20.83
N SER A 68 3.71 18.23 -20.33
CA SER A 68 4.38 19.26 -21.14
C SER A 68 5.66 18.79 -21.85
N THR A 69 6.32 17.76 -21.32
CA THR A 69 7.60 17.22 -21.79
C THR A 69 7.45 16.02 -22.71
N VAL A 70 6.23 15.49 -22.92
CA VAL A 70 5.96 14.30 -23.74
C VAL A 70 4.73 14.55 -24.59
N GLU A 71 4.93 14.65 -25.89
CA GLU A 71 3.83 14.76 -26.84
C GLU A 71 2.93 13.52 -26.80
N ASN A 72 1.62 13.68 -26.99
CA ASN A 72 0.60 12.62 -26.96
C ASN A 72 0.41 11.95 -25.59
N LEU A 73 0.94 12.50 -24.50
CA LEU A 73 0.74 11.97 -23.15
C LEU A 73 -0.03 12.97 -22.29
N ALA A 74 -1.12 12.47 -21.69
CA ALA A 74 -1.80 13.14 -20.58
C ALA A 74 -1.78 12.23 -19.35
N ALA A 75 -1.91 12.81 -18.17
CA ALA A 75 -1.98 12.06 -16.92
C ALA A 75 -3.00 12.65 -15.95
N MET A 76 -3.49 11.82 -15.03
CA MET A 76 -4.29 12.22 -13.88
C MET A 76 -4.01 11.30 -12.67
N GLU A 77 -4.15 11.88 -11.50
CA GLU A 77 -4.12 11.16 -10.22
C GLU A 77 -5.51 11.26 -9.60
N VAL A 78 -6.15 10.12 -9.37
CA VAL A 78 -7.46 10.11 -8.70
C VAL A 78 -7.26 10.51 -7.24
N ASP A 79 -7.85 11.64 -6.86
CA ASP A 79 -7.87 12.08 -5.46
C ASP A 79 -9.04 11.41 -4.74
N PRO A 80 -8.78 10.47 -3.80
CA PRO A 80 -9.84 9.75 -3.10
C PRO A 80 -10.76 10.67 -2.28
N MET A 81 -10.21 11.77 -1.76
CA MET A 81 -10.99 12.74 -0.96
C MET A 81 -11.90 13.58 -1.85
N ALA A 82 -11.40 14.04 -2.99
CA ALA A 82 -12.20 14.75 -3.99
C ALA A 82 -13.29 13.85 -4.59
N ALA A 83 -12.95 12.59 -4.90
CA ALA A 83 -13.91 11.60 -5.36
C ALA A 83 -14.99 11.33 -4.31
N ALA A 84 -14.63 11.14 -3.04
CA ALA A 84 -15.56 10.95 -1.93
C ALA A 84 -16.48 12.17 -1.73
N GLN A 85 -15.95 13.39 -1.88
CA GLN A 85 -16.78 14.59 -1.79
C GLN A 85 -17.78 14.66 -2.96
N ALA A 86 -17.33 14.42 -4.18
CA ALA A 86 -18.20 14.40 -5.36
C ALA A 86 -19.29 13.31 -5.26
N TYR A 87 -18.94 12.15 -4.69
CA TYR A 87 -19.89 11.07 -4.41
C TYR A 87 -20.93 11.50 -3.37
N ARG A 88 -20.51 12.08 -2.25
CA ARG A 88 -21.40 12.62 -1.20
C ARG A 88 -22.36 13.65 -1.76
N ASP A 89 -21.84 14.63 -2.51
CA ASP A 89 -22.68 15.68 -3.11
C ASP A 89 -23.72 15.09 -4.07
N ARG A 90 -23.36 14.11 -4.88
CA ARG A 90 -24.26 13.41 -5.79
C ARG A 90 -25.40 12.67 -5.06
N VAL A 91 -25.11 12.07 -3.90
CA VAL A 91 -26.11 11.37 -3.07
C VAL A 91 -26.97 12.36 -2.30
N LEU A 92 -26.38 13.43 -1.77
CA LEU A 92 -27.07 14.37 -0.88
C LEU A 92 -27.84 15.47 -1.62
N ASP A 93 -27.34 15.96 -2.76
CA ASP A 93 -27.99 17.06 -3.48
C ASP A 93 -29.45 16.78 -3.89
N PRO A 94 -29.82 15.57 -4.34
CA PRO A 94 -31.21 15.25 -4.64
C PRO A 94 -32.14 15.25 -3.43
N VAL A 95 -31.60 15.02 -2.21
CA VAL A 95 -32.38 14.92 -0.97
C VAL A 95 -32.30 16.17 -0.11
N ARG A 96 -31.30 17.04 -0.35
CA ARG A 96 -31.19 18.35 0.29
C ARG A 96 -32.43 19.21 -0.07
N GLY A 97 -33.17 19.62 0.95
CA GLY A 97 -34.41 20.41 0.79
C GLY A 97 -35.69 19.57 0.61
N LEU A 98 -35.57 18.27 0.43
CA LEU A 98 -36.76 17.36 0.39
C LEU A 98 -36.93 16.61 1.72
N MET A 99 -35.86 16.36 2.44
CA MET A 99 -35.86 15.66 3.74
C MET A 99 -35.56 16.62 4.91
N PRO A 100 -36.00 16.30 6.14
CA PRO A 100 -35.65 17.02 7.35
C PRO A 100 -34.12 17.11 7.52
N ALA A 101 -33.63 18.22 8.10
CA ALA A 101 -32.20 18.50 8.22
C ALA A 101 -31.43 17.46 9.07
N ASP A 102 -32.08 16.91 10.08
CA ASP A 102 -31.56 15.85 10.94
C ASP A 102 -31.34 14.53 10.17
N VAL A 103 -32.25 14.19 9.25
CA VAL A 103 -32.11 13.01 8.38
C VAL A 103 -30.96 13.22 7.38
N VAL A 104 -30.88 14.39 6.74
CA VAL A 104 -29.77 14.72 5.84
C VAL A 104 -28.43 14.68 6.56
N SER A 105 -28.35 15.22 7.78
CA SER A 105 -27.13 15.17 8.60
C SER A 105 -26.75 13.74 8.97
N SER A 106 -27.71 12.88 9.28
CA SER A 106 -27.43 11.45 9.55
C SER A 106 -26.89 10.72 8.33
N ILE A 107 -27.45 10.98 7.14
CA ILE A 107 -26.92 10.40 5.88
C ILE A 107 -25.51 10.94 5.59
N GLU A 108 -25.26 12.23 5.79
CA GLU A 108 -23.95 12.85 5.60
C GLU A 108 -22.89 12.24 6.55
N GLU A 109 -23.28 11.96 7.80
CA GLU A 109 -22.42 11.30 8.78
C GLU A 109 -22.11 9.85 8.37
N GLN A 110 -23.09 9.09 7.89
CA GLN A 110 -22.89 7.74 7.34
C GLN A 110 -21.97 7.73 6.13
N LEU A 111 -22.06 8.74 5.25
CA LEU A 111 -21.21 8.90 4.08
C LEU A 111 -19.85 9.52 4.38
N SER A 112 -19.54 9.83 5.63
CA SER A 112 -18.23 10.39 6.02
C SER A 112 -17.17 9.32 6.32
N GLY A 113 -17.54 8.04 6.33
CA GLY A 113 -16.63 6.92 6.59
C GLY A 113 -15.65 6.64 5.44
N SER A 114 -14.59 5.89 5.77
CA SER A 114 -13.56 5.44 4.81
C SER A 114 -14.13 4.58 3.68
N CYS A 115 -15.16 3.79 3.95
CA CYS A 115 -15.92 3.04 2.95
C CYS A 115 -16.41 3.91 1.79
N THR A 116 -16.90 5.12 2.09
CA THR A 116 -17.37 6.04 1.05
C THR A 116 -16.23 6.49 0.15
N THR A 117 -15.04 6.68 0.71
CA THR A 117 -13.84 7.03 -0.06
C THR A 117 -13.45 5.92 -1.03
N GLU A 118 -13.53 4.66 -0.60
CA GLU A 118 -13.23 3.50 -1.45
C GLU A 118 -14.28 3.32 -2.56
N ILE A 119 -15.57 3.42 -2.21
CA ILE A 119 -16.67 3.34 -3.19
C ILE A 119 -16.55 4.46 -4.22
N ALA A 120 -16.24 5.68 -3.80
CA ALA A 120 -16.10 6.83 -4.68
C ALA A 120 -14.89 6.69 -5.62
N ALA A 121 -13.75 6.21 -5.12
CA ALA A 121 -12.58 5.94 -5.96
C ALA A 121 -12.87 4.84 -7.00
N PHE A 122 -13.65 3.83 -6.63
CA PHE A 122 -14.10 2.79 -7.55
C PHE A 122 -15.08 3.30 -8.61
N ASP A 123 -16.03 4.16 -8.22
CA ASP A 123 -16.98 4.78 -9.13
C ASP A 123 -16.26 5.63 -10.19
N GLU A 124 -15.25 6.40 -9.77
CA GLU A 124 -14.39 7.17 -10.68
C GLU A 124 -13.64 6.26 -11.64
N PHE A 125 -13.05 5.17 -11.13
CA PHE A 125 -12.33 4.17 -11.92
C PHE A 125 -13.24 3.52 -12.98
N THR A 126 -14.44 3.07 -12.59
CA THR A 126 -15.38 2.46 -13.54
C THR A 126 -15.89 3.46 -14.56
N GLY A 127 -16.04 4.73 -14.14
CA GLY A 127 -16.37 5.84 -15.04
C GLY A 127 -15.33 6.02 -16.14
N LEU A 128 -14.04 5.96 -15.81
CA LEU A 128 -12.95 6.04 -16.80
C LEU A 128 -12.96 4.87 -17.80
N LEU A 129 -13.29 3.65 -17.36
CA LEU A 129 -13.36 2.46 -18.22
C LEU A 129 -14.53 2.50 -19.20
N THR A 130 -15.66 3.07 -18.79
CA THR A 130 -16.90 3.08 -19.57
C THR A 130 -17.12 4.36 -20.38
N ASN A 131 -16.24 5.36 -20.22
CA ASN A 131 -16.35 6.64 -20.90
C ASN A 131 -15.96 6.53 -22.39
N HIS A 132 -16.96 6.61 -23.26
CA HIS A 132 -16.74 6.55 -24.71
C HIS A 132 -15.91 7.72 -25.26
N GLU A 133 -16.08 8.93 -24.72
CA GLU A 133 -15.33 10.10 -25.17
C GLU A 133 -13.83 9.95 -24.91
N LEU A 134 -13.45 9.37 -23.77
CA LEU A 134 -12.04 9.07 -23.46
C LEU A 134 -11.47 8.02 -24.40
N ARG A 135 -12.27 6.99 -24.77
CA ARG A 135 -11.86 5.96 -25.72
C ARG A 135 -11.69 6.47 -27.15
N GLU A 136 -12.42 7.51 -27.54
CA GLU A 136 -12.25 8.18 -28.82
C GLU A 136 -11.05 9.14 -28.81
N LYS A 137 -10.79 9.76 -27.65
CA LYS A 137 -9.69 10.72 -27.47
C LYS A 137 -8.32 10.05 -27.33
N TYR A 138 -8.24 8.90 -26.63
CA TYR A 138 -7.00 8.19 -26.34
C TYR A 138 -7.00 6.80 -26.98
N ASP A 139 -5.87 6.45 -27.59
CA ASP A 139 -5.66 5.12 -28.19
C ASP A 139 -5.40 4.08 -27.09
N HIS A 140 -4.75 4.51 -25.99
CA HIS A 140 -4.49 3.68 -24.81
C HIS A 140 -4.70 4.46 -23.52
N ILE A 141 -5.24 3.75 -22.51
CA ILE A 141 -5.31 4.22 -21.12
C ILE A 141 -4.52 3.25 -20.25
N VAL A 142 -3.47 3.78 -19.61
CA VAL A 142 -2.56 3.03 -18.74
C VAL A 142 -2.94 3.31 -17.29
N PHE A 143 -3.25 2.27 -16.53
CA PHE A 143 -3.62 2.37 -15.13
C PHE A 143 -2.48 1.91 -14.22
N ASP A 144 -2.05 2.78 -13.33
CA ASP A 144 -1.26 2.45 -12.15
C ASP A 144 -2.22 2.22 -10.99
N THR A 145 -2.51 0.96 -10.71
CA THR A 145 -3.53 0.59 -9.73
C THR A 145 -2.96 0.45 -8.33
N ALA A 146 -3.80 0.73 -7.32
CA ALA A 146 -3.50 0.45 -5.91
C ALA A 146 -3.28 -1.06 -5.65
N PRO A 147 -2.71 -1.44 -4.51
CA PRO A 147 -2.53 -2.85 -4.15
C PRO A 147 -3.83 -3.64 -4.19
N THR A 148 -3.76 -4.84 -4.70
CA THR A 148 -4.81 -5.69 -5.23
C THR A 148 -6.01 -6.03 -4.33
N GLY A 149 -5.83 -6.16 -3.03
CA GLY A 149 -6.90 -6.59 -2.13
C GLY A 149 -8.13 -5.66 -2.14
N HIS A 150 -7.92 -4.35 -2.20
CA HIS A 150 -9.01 -3.36 -2.29
C HIS A 150 -9.64 -3.30 -3.68
N THR A 151 -8.82 -3.30 -4.73
CA THR A 151 -9.30 -3.27 -6.12
C THR A 151 -10.18 -4.48 -6.43
N ILE A 152 -9.81 -5.67 -5.93
CA ILE A 152 -10.59 -6.90 -6.11
C ILE A 152 -11.92 -6.83 -5.34
N ARG A 153 -11.92 -6.38 -4.10
CA ARG A 153 -13.16 -6.16 -3.33
C ARG A 153 -14.09 -5.15 -4.00
N MET A 154 -13.52 -4.10 -4.60
CA MET A 154 -14.30 -3.13 -5.38
C MET A 154 -14.94 -3.77 -6.62
N LEU A 155 -14.28 -4.73 -7.27
CA LEU A 155 -14.85 -5.48 -8.40
C LEU A 155 -15.95 -6.46 -7.99
N GLU A 156 -15.95 -6.95 -6.74
CA GLU A 156 -16.98 -7.85 -6.19
C GLU A 156 -18.24 -7.09 -5.69
N LEU A 157 -18.11 -5.82 -5.29
CA LEU A 157 -19.21 -5.00 -4.77
C LEU A 157 -20.44 -4.89 -5.70
N PRO A 158 -20.31 -4.84 -7.04
CA PRO A 158 -21.46 -4.79 -7.94
C PRO A 158 -22.38 -6.01 -7.86
N GLY A 159 -21.85 -7.18 -7.50
CA GLY A 159 -22.64 -8.41 -7.36
C GLY A 159 -23.54 -8.45 -6.12
N ALA A 160 -23.14 -7.78 -5.03
CA ALA A 160 -23.91 -7.74 -3.79
C ALA A 160 -25.08 -6.77 -3.85
N GLY A 161 -24.92 -5.61 -4.53
CA GLY A 161 -26.02 -4.63 -4.73
C GLY A 161 -27.09 -5.07 -5.71
N SER A 162 -26.73 -5.84 -6.75
CA SER A 162 -27.71 -6.36 -7.73
C SER A 162 -28.65 -7.38 -7.12
N GLY A 163 -28.18 -8.25 -6.24
CA GLY A 163 -29.00 -9.25 -5.56
C GLY A 163 -30.08 -8.66 -4.64
N TYR A 164 -29.80 -7.51 -4.01
CA TYR A 164 -30.77 -6.83 -3.14
C TYR A 164 -31.91 -6.18 -3.94
N LEU A 165 -31.61 -5.53 -5.07
CA LEU A 165 -32.61 -4.86 -5.92
C LEU A 165 -33.44 -5.87 -6.72
N GLU A 166 -32.86 -7.00 -7.13
CA GLU A 166 -33.60 -8.11 -7.76
C GLU A 166 -34.54 -8.80 -6.78
N ALA A 167 -34.17 -8.87 -5.49
CA ALA A 167 -35.00 -9.47 -4.44
C ALA A 167 -36.13 -8.56 -3.92
N ASN A 168 -36.05 -7.24 -4.16
CA ASN A 168 -37.01 -6.26 -3.64
C ASN A 168 -37.48 -5.25 -4.71
N PRO A 169 -38.24 -5.68 -5.73
CA PRO A 169 -38.72 -4.79 -6.81
C PRO A 169 -39.63 -3.64 -6.32
N ASP A 170 -40.35 -3.83 -5.22
CA ASP A 170 -41.26 -2.82 -4.65
C ASP A 170 -40.52 -1.73 -3.86
N ALA A 171 -39.34 -2.02 -3.31
CA ALA A 171 -38.46 -1.01 -2.73
C ALA A 171 -37.87 -0.09 -3.81
N ALA A 172 -37.62 -0.63 -4.99
CA ALA A 172 -37.15 0.12 -6.15
C ALA A 172 -38.16 1.16 -6.65
N ALA A 173 -39.45 0.84 -6.59
CA ALA A 173 -40.52 1.71 -7.11
C ALA A 173 -40.85 2.93 -6.24
N ASN A 174 -40.49 2.91 -4.94
CA ASN A 174 -40.83 3.98 -3.98
C ASN A 174 -39.68 4.95 -3.65
N LEU A 175 -38.47 4.72 -4.13
CA LEU A 175 -37.28 5.52 -3.83
C LEU A 175 -36.80 6.23 -5.09
N GLY A 176 -37.30 7.43 -5.36
CA GLY A 176 -36.87 8.30 -6.47
C GLY A 176 -35.35 8.51 -6.66
N PRO A 177 -34.49 8.35 -5.64
CA PRO A 177 -33.01 8.32 -5.79
C PRO A 177 -32.44 7.08 -6.49
N LEU A 178 -33.23 6.03 -6.71
CA LEU A 178 -32.79 4.74 -7.28
C LEU A 178 -32.47 4.78 -8.79
N VAL A 179 -32.91 5.80 -9.52
CA VAL A 179 -32.51 6.00 -10.93
C VAL A 179 -31.00 6.20 -11.06
N GLY A 180 -30.35 6.73 -10.00
CA GLY A 180 -28.90 6.82 -9.89
C GLY A 180 -28.22 5.46 -9.71
N LEU A 181 -28.82 4.56 -8.93
CA LEU A 181 -28.28 3.21 -8.65
C LEU A 181 -28.38 2.28 -9.85
N GLU A 182 -29.48 2.33 -10.63
CA GLU A 182 -29.60 1.55 -11.88
C GLU A 182 -28.52 1.95 -12.90
N LYS A 183 -28.27 3.25 -13.05
CA LYS A 183 -27.22 3.74 -13.94
C LYS A 183 -25.83 3.29 -13.49
N GLN A 184 -25.57 3.27 -12.19
CA GLN A 184 -24.32 2.75 -11.62
C GLN A 184 -24.17 1.23 -11.83
N GLN A 185 -25.26 0.45 -11.69
CA GLN A 185 -25.23 -0.98 -11.97
C GLN A 185 -24.84 -1.28 -13.41
N HIS A 186 -25.42 -0.56 -14.39
CA HIS A 186 -25.04 -0.70 -15.78
C HIS A 186 -23.56 -0.34 -16.01
N GLN A 187 -23.10 0.75 -15.42
CA GLN A 187 -21.70 1.18 -15.51
C GLN A 187 -20.75 0.12 -14.94
N TYR A 188 -21.07 -0.46 -13.79
CA TYR A 188 -20.26 -1.50 -13.15
C TYR A 188 -20.25 -2.79 -13.98
N SER A 189 -21.43 -3.21 -14.50
CA SER A 189 -21.53 -4.37 -15.39
C SER A 189 -20.68 -4.20 -16.65
N ASP A 190 -20.71 -3.03 -17.26
CA ASP A 190 -19.93 -2.72 -18.47
C ASP A 190 -18.44 -2.60 -18.17
N ALA A 191 -18.05 -2.07 -17.00
CA ALA A 191 -16.67 -2.07 -16.55
C ALA A 191 -16.13 -3.50 -16.36
N VAL A 192 -16.88 -4.39 -15.72
CA VAL A 192 -16.51 -5.81 -15.55
C VAL A 192 -16.35 -6.51 -16.90
N LYS A 193 -17.27 -6.27 -17.84
CA LYS A 193 -17.16 -6.81 -19.21
C LYS A 193 -15.91 -6.30 -19.92
N ALA A 194 -15.62 -5.00 -19.82
CA ALA A 194 -14.41 -4.41 -20.41
C ALA A 194 -13.13 -5.00 -19.82
N LEU A 195 -13.09 -5.21 -18.50
CA LEU A 195 -11.94 -5.80 -17.81
C LEU A 195 -11.74 -7.28 -18.18
N SER A 196 -12.81 -8.02 -18.44
CA SER A 196 -12.76 -9.45 -18.80
C SER A 196 -12.46 -9.70 -20.29
N ASP A 197 -12.57 -8.68 -21.13
CA ASP A 197 -12.34 -8.78 -22.57
C ASP A 197 -10.86 -8.61 -22.93
N ALA A 198 -10.22 -9.68 -23.43
CA ALA A 198 -8.83 -9.66 -23.91
C ALA A 198 -8.53 -8.65 -25.01
N ALA A 199 -9.54 -8.30 -25.83
CA ALA A 199 -9.38 -7.32 -26.88
C ALA A 199 -9.35 -5.90 -26.35
N LEU A 200 -9.86 -5.68 -25.14
CA LEU A 200 -9.93 -4.37 -24.50
C LEU A 200 -8.93 -4.19 -23.36
N THR A 201 -8.60 -5.26 -22.64
CA THR A 201 -7.86 -5.14 -21.37
C THR A 201 -6.70 -6.13 -21.27
N ARG A 202 -5.58 -5.64 -20.76
CA ARG A 202 -4.41 -6.41 -20.34
C ARG A 202 -4.04 -6.10 -18.90
N LEU A 203 -3.88 -7.14 -18.10
CA LEU A 203 -3.38 -7.04 -16.73
C LEU A 203 -1.91 -7.41 -16.69
N VAL A 204 -1.07 -6.57 -16.10
CA VAL A 204 0.36 -6.82 -15.90
C VAL A 204 0.61 -6.96 -14.40
N LEU A 205 0.86 -8.19 -13.98
CA LEU A 205 1.25 -8.53 -12.62
C LEU A 205 2.73 -8.18 -12.45
N VAL A 206 3.05 -7.27 -11.54
CA VAL A 206 4.43 -6.83 -11.31
C VAL A 206 4.98 -7.47 -10.04
N ALA A 207 6.13 -8.11 -10.15
CA ALA A 207 6.86 -8.72 -9.03
C ALA A 207 8.34 -8.36 -9.07
N ARG A 208 9.03 -8.57 -7.95
CA ARG A 208 10.49 -8.69 -7.89
C ARG A 208 10.86 -10.16 -7.98
N ALA A 209 12.11 -10.48 -8.32
CA ALA A 209 12.64 -11.83 -8.26
C ALA A 209 12.91 -12.26 -6.80
N GLN A 210 11.86 -12.29 -5.98
CA GLN A 210 11.87 -12.63 -4.55
C GLN A 210 10.71 -13.57 -4.25
N ALA A 211 10.95 -14.58 -3.40
CA ALA A 211 9.96 -15.60 -3.09
C ALA A 211 8.67 -15.01 -2.50
N SER A 212 8.78 -14.00 -1.62
CA SER A 212 7.63 -13.33 -1.00
C SER A 212 6.75 -12.61 -2.02
N THR A 213 7.35 -11.83 -2.93
CA THR A 213 6.60 -11.08 -3.94
C THR A 213 5.98 -11.98 -5.01
N LEU A 214 6.67 -13.07 -5.39
CA LEU A 214 6.14 -14.06 -6.33
C LEU A 214 4.95 -14.82 -5.73
N LYS A 215 5.01 -15.20 -4.44
CA LYS A 215 3.89 -15.84 -3.74
C LYS A 215 2.66 -14.94 -3.66
N GLU A 216 2.86 -13.65 -3.39
CA GLU A 216 1.77 -12.68 -3.31
C GLU A 216 1.14 -12.42 -4.68
N VAL A 217 1.95 -12.29 -5.72
CA VAL A 217 1.45 -12.18 -7.10
C VAL A 217 0.72 -13.43 -7.55
N SER A 218 1.16 -14.63 -7.10
CA SER A 218 0.45 -15.90 -7.32
C SER A 218 -0.96 -15.86 -6.72
N HIS A 219 -1.10 -15.37 -5.50
CA HIS A 219 -2.40 -15.20 -4.86
C HIS A 219 -3.29 -14.19 -5.61
N THR A 220 -2.71 -13.04 -5.98
CA THR A 220 -3.38 -12.04 -6.80
C THR A 220 -3.85 -12.61 -8.14
N HIS A 221 -3.02 -13.43 -8.80
CA HIS A 221 -3.38 -14.10 -10.05
C HIS A 221 -4.62 -14.97 -9.88
N ASP A 222 -4.66 -15.78 -8.80
CA ASP A 222 -5.80 -16.65 -8.54
C ASP A 222 -7.07 -15.87 -8.22
N GLU A 223 -6.98 -14.82 -7.40
CA GLU A 223 -8.12 -13.95 -7.08
C GLU A 223 -8.69 -13.26 -8.33
N LEU A 224 -7.84 -12.68 -9.18
CA LEU A 224 -8.25 -12.04 -10.42
C LEU A 224 -8.83 -13.04 -11.42
N SER A 225 -8.26 -14.24 -11.49
CA SER A 225 -8.77 -15.31 -12.35
C SER A 225 -10.14 -15.82 -11.91
N ALA A 226 -10.39 -15.89 -10.60
CA ALA A 226 -11.68 -16.31 -10.04
C ALA A 226 -12.84 -15.37 -10.42
N ILE A 227 -12.55 -14.08 -10.62
CA ILE A 227 -13.55 -13.08 -11.09
C ILE A 227 -13.56 -12.89 -12.61
N GLY A 228 -12.90 -13.77 -13.37
CA GLY A 228 -12.94 -13.79 -14.83
C GLY A 228 -11.85 -12.97 -15.53
N LEU A 229 -10.91 -12.37 -14.81
CA LEU A 229 -9.81 -11.58 -15.37
C LEU A 229 -8.63 -12.48 -15.78
N GLN A 230 -8.76 -13.19 -16.90
CA GLN A 230 -7.85 -14.25 -17.32
C GLN A 230 -6.62 -13.76 -18.13
N HIS A 231 -6.68 -12.53 -18.69
CA HIS A 231 -5.65 -12.02 -19.62
C HIS A 231 -4.52 -11.33 -18.90
N GLN A 232 -3.70 -12.13 -18.23
CA GLN A 232 -2.65 -11.68 -17.33
C GLN A 232 -1.26 -11.93 -17.91
N HIS A 233 -0.36 -10.95 -17.71
CA HIS A 233 1.06 -11.02 -18.04
C HIS A 233 1.86 -10.84 -16.75
N LEU A 234 3.05 -11.44 -16.67
CA LEU A 234 3.94 -11.31 -15.52
C LEU A 234 5.15 -10.44 -15.89
N ALA A 235 5.40 -9.38 -15.14
CA ALA A 235 6.58 -8.54 -15.25
C ALA A 235 7.47 -8.69 -14.02
N ILE A 236 8.62 -9.33 -14.16
CA ILE A 236 9.65 -9.41 -13.10
C ILE A 236 10.55 -8.20 -13.23
N ASN A 237 10.40 -7.27 -12.30
CA ASN A 237 11.09 -5.98 -12.34
C ASN A 237 12.34 -5.96 -11.48
N GLY A 238 13.39 -5.29 -11.97
CA GLY A 238 14.61 -4.98 -11.23
C GLY A 238 15.49 -6.19 -10.97
N VAL A 239 15.59 -7.10 -11.93
CA VAL A 239 16.51 -8.25 -11.87
C VAL A 239 17.95 -7.77 -12.05
N LEU A 240 18.84 -8.20 -11.15
CA LEU A 240 20.24 -7.78 -11.21
C LEU A 240 20.90 -8.28 -12.51
N PRO A 241 21.53 -7.41 -13.33
CA PRO A 241 22.19 -7.85 -14.54
C PRO A 241 23.35 -8.81 -14.25
N PRO A 242 23.53 -9.92 -15.00
CA PRO A 242 24.57 -10.90 -14.75
C PRO A 242 25.99 -10.34 -14.72
N PHE A 243 26.28 -9.28 -15.47
CA PHE A 243 27.59 -8.63 -15.47
C PHE A 243 27.90 -7.89 -14.14
N ALA A 244 26.89 -7.61 -13.31
CA ALA A 244 27.10 -6.95 -12.02
C ALA A 244 27.78 -7.84 -10.97
N ARG A 245 27.84 -9.17 -11.20
CA ARG A 245 28.38 -10.15 -10.24
C ARG A 245 29.91 -10.19 -10.15
N GLU A 246 30.62 -9.59 -11.11
CA GLU A 246 32.07 -9.72 -11.20
C GLU A 246 32.76 -9.12 -9.95
N ASN A 247 33.51 -9.98 -9.24
CA ASN A 247 34.31 -9.64 -8.05
C ASN A 247 33.52 -9.00 -6.88
N ASP A 248 32.21 -9.29 -6.78
CA ASP A 248 31.37 -8.76 -5.71
C ASP A 248 30.55 -9.88 -5.03
N PRO A 249 30.88 -10.25 -3.78
CA PRO A 249 30.16 -11.29 -3.04
C PRO A 249 28.67 -10.93 -2.82
N LEU A 250 28.35 -9.65 -2.59
CA LEU A 250 26.97 -9.18 -2.42
C LEU A 250 26.17 -9.38 -3.70
N ALA A 251 26.73 -8.98 -4.85
CA ALA A 251 26.07 -9.17 -6.14
C ALA A 251 25.87 -10.65 -6.49
N GLN A 252 26.86 -11.50 -6.15
CA GLN A 252 26.75 -12.96 -6.33
C GLN A 252 25.61 -13.55 -5.48
N SER A 253 25.50 -13.13 -4.22
CA SER A 253 24.42 -13.59 -3.32
C SER A 253 23.06 -13.11 -3.80
N ILE A 254 22.94 -11.86 -4.25
CA ILE A 254 21.69 -11.32 -4.81
C ILE A 254 21.26 -12.14 -6.03
N LEU A 255 22.15 -12.37 -7.00
CA LEU A 255 21.86 -13.15 -8.19
C LEU A 255 21.43 -14.58 -7.87
N ALA A 256 22.17 -15.26 -6.97
CA ALA A 256 21.82 -16.61 -6.54
C ALA A 256 20.43 -16.67 -5.88
N ARG A 257 20.08 -15.66 -5.08
CA ARG A 257 18.77 -15.55 -4.46
C ARG A 257 17.65 -15.30 -5.48
N GLU A 258 17.89 -14.40 -6.44
CA GLU A 258 16.95 -14.14 -7.53
C GLU A 258 16.73 -15.37 -8.41
N GLU A 259 17.80 -16.07 -8.80
CA GLU A 259 17.73 -17.32 -9.56
C GLU A 259 16.94 -18.41 -8.80
N LYS A 260 17.21 -18.58 -7.51
CA LYS A 260 16.46 -19.52 -6.66
C LYS A 260 14.98 -19.19 -6.60
N ALA A 261 14.63 -17.90 -6.43
CA ALA A 261 13.25 -17.45 -6.38
C ALA A 261 12.53 -17.70 -7.72
N LEU A 262 13.20 -17.43 -8.85
CA LEU A 262 12.64 -17.68 -10.18
C LEU A 262 12.50 -19.17 -10.51
N GLN A 263 13.41 -20.02 -10.02
CA GLN A 263 13.30 -21.49 -10.16
C GLN A 263 12.17 -22.08 -9.31
N ALA A 264 11.91 -21.50 -8.14
CA ALA A 264 10.82 -21.87 -7.24
C ALA A 264 9.53 -21.07 -7.48
N MET A 265 9.35 -20.54 -8.70
CA MET A 265 8.15 -19.78 -9.08
C MET A 265 6.90 -20.66 -8.90
N PRO A 266 5.80 -20.11 -8.32
CA PRO A 266 4.53 -20.81 -8.22
C PRO A 266 4.00 -21.30 -9.57
N ASP A 267 3.44 -22.52 -9.60
CA ASP A 267 3.02 -23.21 -10.83
C ASP A 267 2.02 -22.42 -11.67
N ASN A 268 1.10 -21.69 -11.01
CA ASN A 268 0.10 -20.86 -11.68
C ASN A 268 0.70 -19.65 -12.44
N LEU A 269 1.92 -19.23 -12.10
CA LEU A 269 2.62 -18.13 -12.78
C LEU A 269 3.53 -18.59 -13.93
N VAL A 270 3.92 -19.88 -13.95
CA VAL A 270 4.93 -20.41 -14.90
C VAL A 270 4.50 -20.22 -16.35
N ASN A 271 3.21 -20.39 -16.63
CA ASN A 271 2.63 -20.36 -17.98
C ASN A 271 2.23 -18.95 -18.44
N LEU A 272 2.33 -17.93 -17.59
CA LEU A 272 2.00 -16.57 -17.99
C LEU A 272 3.04 -16.00 -18.96
N PRO A 273 2.63 -15.19 -19.95
CA PRO A 273 3.56 -14.43 -20.76
C PRO A 273 4.43 -13.56 -19.84
N ARG A 274 5.76 -13.82 -19.86
CA ARG A 274 6.68 -13.25 -18.89
C ARG A 274 7.67 -12.28 -19.51
N SER A 275 7.82 -11.13 -18.88
CA SER A 275 8.86 -10.13 -19.14
C SER A 275 9.81 -10.02 -17.97
N GLN A 276 11.11 -9.87 -18.23
CA GLN A 276 12.12 -9.56 -17.20
C GLN A 276 12.75 -8.21 -17.50
N LEU A 277 12.75 -7.33 -16.50
CA LEU A 277 13.34 -6.00 -16.61
C LEU A 277 14.57 -5.93 -15.69
N SER A 278 15.69 -5.53 -16.27
CA SER A 278 16.94 -5.41 -15.54
C SER A 278 16.91 -4.24 -14.55
N LEU A 279 17.51 -4.43 -13.38
CA LEU A 279 17.80 -3.36 -12.44
C LEU A 279 18.61 -2.27 -13.15
N LYS A 280 18.29 -1.00 -12.87
CA LYS A 280 19.00 0.15 -13.43
C LYS A 280 19.99 0.72 -12.40
N PRO A 281 21.11 1.30 -12.86
CA PRO A 281 22.09 1.91 -11.97
C PRO A 281 21.69 3.29 -11.47
N PHE A 282 20.46 3.74 -11.77
CA PHE A 282 19.93 5.06 -11.41
C PHE A 282 18.50 4.96 -10.86
N ASN A 283 18.07 6.02 -10.18
CA ASN A 283 16.68 6.16 -9.74
C ASN A 283 15.76 6.43 -10.93
N LEU A 284 14.55 5.84 -10.88
CA LEU A 284 13.57 5.92 -11.97
C LEU A 284 12.73 7.22 -11.86
N VAL A 285 13.40 8.37 -11.85
CA VAL A 285 12.80 9.70 -11.82
C VAL A 285 13.26 10.48 -13.04
N GLY A 286 12.30 11.12 -13.71
CA GLY A 286 12.55 11.88 -14.93
C GLY A 286 12.41 11.06 -16.20
N LEU A 287 12.16 11.76 -17.28
CA LEU A 287 11.75 11.18 -18.57
C LEU A 287 12.81 10.25 -19.18
N GLU A 288 14.10 10.61 -19.10
CA GLU A 288 15.18 9.78 -19.64
C GLU A 288 15.26 8.44 -18.90
N ALA A 289 15.14 8.45 -17.57
CA ALA A 289 15.16 7.25 -16.76
C ALA A 289 13.97 6.32 -17.10
N LEU A 290 12.79 6.88 -17.38
CA LEU A 290 11.62 6.10 -17.81
C LEU A 290 11.82 5.47 -19.20
N ARG A 291 12.39 6.20 -20.14
CA ARG A 291 12.72 5.66 -21.47
C ARG A 291 13.73 4.54 -21.41
N GLU A 292 14.71 4.66 -20.52
CA GLU A 292 15.73 3.63 -20.31
C GLU A 292 15.19 2.41 -19.54
N LEU A 293 14.13 2.53 -18.74
CA LEU A 293 13.60 1.42 -17.95
C LEU A 293 13.24 0.22 -18.83
N LEU A 294 12.63 0.46 -19.98
CA LEU A 294 12.19 -0.58 -20.93
C LEU A 294 13.31 -1.04 -21.89
N THR A 295 14.55 -0.63 -21.68
CA THR A 295 15.71 -1.06 -22.45
C THR A 295 16.57 -2.07 -21.67
N GLU A 296 17.49 -2.75 -22.33
CA GLU A 296 18.47 -3.59 -21.64
C GLU A 296 19.50 -2.75 -20.88
N SER A 297 19.85 -3.16 -19.67
CA SER A 297 20.96 -2.56 -18.93
C SER A 297 22.27 -2.94 -19.59
N LYS A 298 23.11 -1.94 -19.92
CA LYS A 298 24.45 -2.13 -20.48
C LYS A 298 25.47 -2.05 -19.36
N ALA A 299 26.57 -2.79 -19.52
CA ALA A 299 27.71 -2.63 -18.64
C ALA A 299 28.22 -1.18 -18.73
N PRO A 300 28.57 -0.53 -17.61
CA PRO A 300 29.11 0.82 -17.62
C PRO A 300 30.40 0.87 -18.46
N LEU A 301 30.45 1.79 -19.43
CA LEU A 301 31.61 1.96 -20.31
C LEU A 301 32.84 2.55 -19.61
N SER A 302 32.66 3.19 -18.46
CA SER A 302 33.73 3.72 -17.64
C SER A 302 33.52 3.34 -16.18
N LEU A 303 34.45 2.58 -15.64
CA LEU A 303 34.58 2.36 -14.22
C LEU A 303 35.08 3.66 -13.60
N SER A 304 34.20 4.55 -13.18
CA SER A 304 34.62 5.63 -12.30
C SER A 304 35.14 4.97 -11.02
N ASN A 305 36.41 5.21 -10.67
CA ASN A 305 37.00 4.86 -9.38
C ASN A 305 36.35 5.71 -8.27
N THR A 306 35.05 5.68 -8.18
CA THR A 306 34.32 6.40 -7.15
C THR A 306 34.49 5.62 -5.86
N THR A 307 35.31 6.15 -4.98
CA THR A 307 35.39 5.69 -3.59
C THR A 307 34.08 6.03 -2.92
N LEU A 308 33.36 5.01 -2.43
CA LEU A 308 32.28 5.22 -1.48
C LEU A 308 32.92 5.77 -0.19
N ASN A 309 32.51 6.96 0.23
CA ASN A 309 32.84 7.42 1.58
C ASN A 309 32.03 6.56 2.56
N ALA A 310 32.68 6.04 3.58
CA ALA A 310 32.01 5.32 4.65
C ALA A 310 30.96 6.25 5.28
N LEU A 311 29.74 5.75 5.41
CA LEU A 311 28.67 6.46 6.09
C LEU A 311 28.85 6.27 7.61
N ASP A 312 29.18 7.35 8.31
CA ASP A 312 29.26 7.36 9.78
C ASP A 312 27.88 7.71 10.38
N LEU A 313 26.90 6.85 10.10
CA LEU A 313 25.53 7.00 10.60
C LEU A 313 25.18 5.92 11.62
N PRO A 314 24.31 6.24 12.59
CA PRO A 314 23.86 5.27 13.59
C PRO A 314 23.21 4.05 12.93
N LYS A 315 23.51 2.87 13.46
CA LYS A 315 22.87 1.62 13.08
C LYS A 315 21.54 1.46 13.81
N LEU A 316 20.72 0.53 13.37
CA LEU A 316 19.44 0.24 14.01
C LEU A 316 19.59 -0.15 15.49
N SER A 317 20.71 -0.78 15.87
CA SER A 317 21.03 -1.09 17.26
C SER A 317 21.01 0.13 18.18
N SER A 318 21.48 1.28 17.71
CA SER A 318 21.48 2.52 18.51
C SER A 318 20.04 2.98 18.82
N LEU A 319 19.13 2.84 17.87
CA LEU A 319 17.70 3.11 18.09
C LEU A 319 17.09 2.11 19.07
N VAL A 320 17.43 0.82 18.93
CA VAL A 320 16.96 -0.22 19.85
C VAL A 320 17.50 -0.01 21.27
N ASP A 321 18.76 0.42 21.42
CA ASP A 321 19.35 0.75 22.72
C ASP A 321 18.55 1.87 23.41
N GLU A 322 18.20 2.90 22.67
CA GLU A 322 17.38 4.00 23.18
C GLU A 322 15.96 3.55 23.57
N LEU A 323 15.29 2.77 22.73
CA LEU A 323 14.00 2.17 23.05
C LEU A 323 14.07 1.31 24.31
N SER A 324 15.14 0.51 24.46
CA SER A 324 15.33 -0.37 25.60
C SER A 324 15.34 0.36 26.94
N LEU A 325 15.75 1.64 26.98
CA LEU A 325 15.78 2.44 28.21
C LEU A 325 14.38 2.69 28.80
N THR A 326 13.35 2.68 27.99
CA THR A 326 11.96 2.89 28.47
C THR A 326 11.38 1.67 29.16
N GLY A 327 11.90 0.47 28.89
CA GLY A 327 11.47 -0.80 29.46
C GLY A 327 10.11 -1.33 28.95
N LYS A 328 9.26 -0.46 28.40
CA LYS A 328 7.93 -0.76 27.85
C LYS A 328 7.48 0.36 26.92
N GLY A 329 6.43 0.14 26.15
CA GLY A 329 5.82 1.13 25.28
C GLY A 329 5.38 0.57 23.93
N LEU A 330 4.71 1.39 23.16
CA LEU A 330 4.29 1.09 21.79
C LEU A 330 5.35 1.58 20.80
N VAL A 331 5.78 0.69 19.92
CA VAL A 331 6.64 1.04 18.78
C VAL A 331 5.91 0.66 17.50
N MET A 332 5.67 1.62 16.63
CA MET A 332 4.99 1.39 15.35
C MET A 332 5.96 1.58 14.20
N THR A 333 5.99 0.66 13.24
CA THR A 333 6.70 0.86 11.98
C THR A 333 5.74 1.33 10.90
N MET A 334 6.05 2.45 10.27
CA MET A 334 5.23 3.07 9.23
C MET A 334 6.07 3.32 7.96
N GLY A 335 5.43 3.52 6.83
CA GLY A 335 6.08 3.81 5.55
C GLY A 335 5.37 3.16 4.37
N LYS A 336 5.85 3.42 3.16
CA LYS A 336 5.32 2.84 1.92
C LYS A 336 5.33 1.30 1.94
N GLY A 337 4.51 0.68 1.09
CA GLY A 337 4.60 -0.75 0.82
C GLY A 337 5.97 -1.13 0.22
N GLY A 338 6.54 -2.25 0.68
CA GLY A 338 7.80 -2.79 0.15
C GLY A 338 9.10 -2.18 0.66
N VAL A 339 9.06 -1.21 1.58
CA VAL A 339 10.29 -0.60 2.16
C VAL A 339 10.94 -1.45 3.26
N GLY A 340 10.30 -2.56 3.68
CA GLY A 340 10.84 -3.46 4.70
C GLY A 340 10.34 -3.20 6.13
N LYS A 341 9.16 -2.58 6.30
CA LYS A 341 8.53 -2.33 7.62
C LYS A 341 8.49 -3.58 8.50
N THR A 342 7.95 -4.66 7.96
CA THR A 342 7.80 -5.94 8.68
C THR A 342 9.15 -6.48 9.15
N THR A 343 10.18 -6.38 8.31
CA THR A 343 11.54 -6.83 8.64
C THR A 343 12.16 -5.96 9.73
N VAL A 344 12.02 -4.64 9.65
CA VAL A 344 12.49 -3.71 10.68
C VAL A 344 11.75 -3.93 12.00
N ALA A 345 10.42 -4.08 11.97
CA ALA A 345 9.61 -4.38 13.16
C ALA A 345 10.07 -5.69 13.83
N ALA A 346 10.26 -6.75 13.05
CA ALA A 346 10.74 -8.04 13.54
C ALA A 346 12.17 -7.93 14.12
N SER A 347 13.07 -7.20 13.45
CA SER A 347 14.44 -6.97 13.93
C SER A 347 14.48 -6.19 15.25
N VAL A 348 13.66 -5.15 15.40
CA VAL A 348 13.49 -4.40 16.65
C VAL A 348 12.93 -5.30 17.76
N ALA A 349 11.88 -6.08 17.44
CA ALA A 349 11.24 -6.98 18.41
C ALA A 349 12.23 -8.07 18.91
N VAL A 350 12.94 -8.72 18.01
CA VAL A 350 13.96 -9.73 18.35
C VAL A 350 15.08 -9.10 19.19
N SER A 351 15.54 -7.92 18.81
CA SER A 351 16.63 -7.24 19.51
C SER A 351 16.23 -6.81 20.93
N LEU A 352 15.00 -6.34 21.15
CA LEU A 352 14.48 -6.03 22.49
C LEU A 352 14.27 -7.31 23.31
N ALA A 353 13.72 -8.38 22.70
CA ALA A 353 13.55 -9.65 23.37
C ALA A 353 14.88 -10.27 23.81
N LYS A 354 15.92 -10.22 22.98
CA LYS A 354 17.28 -10.68 23.35
C LYS A 354 17.93 -9.84 24.45
N ARG A 355 17.52 -8.57 24.62
CA ARG A 355 17.90 -7.73 25.77
C ARG A 355 17.12 -8.06 27.05
N GLY A 356 16.20 -9.03 27.02
CA GLY A 356 15.45 -9.52 28.18
C GLY A 356 14.09 -8.84 28.39
N HIS A 357 13.66 -7.97 27.48
CA HIS A 357 12.33 -7.37 27.58
C HIS A 357 11.25 -8.35 27.13
N LYS A 358 10.06 -8.22 27.75
CA LYS A 358 8.85 -8.88 27.25
C LYS A 358 8.34 -8.08 26.05
N VAL A 359 8.13 -8.76 24.92
CA VAL A 359 7.77 -8.12 23.64
C VAL A 359 6.58 -8.84 23.01
N HIS A 360 5.61 -8.08 22.55
CA HIS A 360 4.53 -8.53 21.69
C HIS A 360 4.71 -7.91 20.30
N LEU A 361 5.07 -8.72 19.30
CA LEU A 361 5.13 -8.32 17.89
C LEU A 361 3.80 -8.65 17.23
N THR A 362 3.18 -7.66 16.60
CA THR A 362 1.92 -7.83 15.89
C THR A 362 1.92 -7.08 14.57
N THR A 363 1.00 -7.44 13.68
CA THR A 363 0.80 -6.72 12.42
C THR A 363 -0.67 -6.42 12.17
N SER A 364 -0.93 -5.23 11.63
CA SER A 364 -2.22 -4.86 11.06
C SER A 364 -2.24 -5.00 9.52
N ASP A 365 -1.12 -5.36 8.90
CA ASP A 365 -1.04 -5.62 7.47
C ASP A 365 -1.51 -7.07 7.19
N PRO A 366 -2.64 -7.26 6.49
CA PRO A 366 -3.14 -8.59 6.17
C PRO A 366 -2.19 -9.39 5.26
N ALA A 367 -1.32 -8.72 4.50
CA ALA A 367 -0.34 -9.33 3.63
C ALA A 367 0.99 -9.68 4.35
N ALA A 368 1.16 -9.27 5.60
CA ALA A 368 2.40 -9.54 6.34
C ALA A 368 2.47 -11.00 6.84
N HIS A 369 3.61 -11.62 6.65
CA HIS A 369 3.90 -13.00 7.07
C HIS A 369 4.93 -13.02 8.21
N LEU A 370 4.58 -12.49 9.39
CA LEU A 370 5.47 -12.42 10.56
C LEU A 370 6.06 -13.78 10.97
N SER A 371 5.25 -14.84 10.93
CA SER A 371 5.72 -16.19 11.25
C SER A 371 6.81 -16.68 10.32
N TYR A 372 6.73 -16.34 9.04
CA TYR A 372 7.78 -16.64 8.06
C TYR A 372 9.04 -15.81 8.30
N THR A 373 8.88 -14.52 8.58
CA THR A 373 9.99 -13.60 8.83
C THR A 373 10.78 -13.99 10.07
N LEU A 374 10.11 -14.46 11.12
CA LEU A 374 10.76 -14.85 12.37
C LEU A 374 11.42 -16.22 12.33
N ASP A 375 10.83 -17.19 11.65
CA ASP A 375 11.28 -18.59 11.54
C ASP A 375 11.99 -19.10 12.82
N GLY A 376 11.27 -19.03 13.94
CA GLY A 376 11.78 -19.37 15.27
C GLY A 376 10.95 -18.78 16.40
N SER A 377 11.35 -19.03 17.64
CA SER A 377 10.68 -18.53 18.83
C SER A 377 11.67 -18.08 19.91
N LEU A 378 11.29 -17.05 20.66
CA LEU A 378 11.97 -16.61 21.88
C LEU A 378 10.98 -16.64 23.04
N PRO A 379 11.39 -17.06 24.26
CA PRO A 379 10.46 -17.26 25.39
C PRO A 379 9.68 -15.99 25.79
N ASN A 380 10.28 -14.82 25.58
CA ASN A 380 9.72 -13.50 25.93
C ASN A 380 9.21 -12.71 24.72
N LEU A 381 9.13 -13.33 23.54
CA LEU A 381 8.57 -12.76 22.31
C LEU A 381 7.25 -13.46 21.97
N GLN A 382 6.15 -12.75 22.14
CA GLN A 382 4.85 -13.16 21.64
C GLN A 382 4.63 -12.59 20.23
N VAL A 383 4.00 -13.39 19.36
CA VAL A 383 3.70 -12.97 17.98
C VAL A 383 2.21 -13.16 17.71
N SER A 384 1.57 -12.15 17.15
CA SER A 384 0.18 -12.23 16.72
C SER A 384 -0.04 -11.52 15.38
N ARG A 385 -1.25 -11.63 14.88
CA ARG A 385 -1.75 -10.88 13.72
C ARG A 385 -3.18 -10.44 14.02
N ILE A 386 -3.51 -9.22 13.67
CA ILE A 386 -4.90 -8.79 13.60
C ILE A 386 -5.51 -9.42 12.34
N ASP A 387 -6.36 -10.42 12.53
CA ASP A 387 -7.07 -11.06 11.42
C ASP A 387 -8.44 -10.39 11.26
N PRO A 388 -8.68 -9.66 10.14
CA PRO A 388 -9.92 -8.91 9.95
C PRO A 388 -11.16 -9.80 10.05
N LYS A 389 -11.12 -11.01 9.50
CA LYS A 389 -12.26 -11.94 9.51
C LYS A 389 -12.61 -12.41 10.92
N VAL A 390 -11.58 -12.78 11.69
CA VAL A 390 -11.75 -13.24 13.08
C VAL A 390 -12.27 -12.11 13.96
N GLU A 391 -11.73 -10.91 13.80
CA GLU A 391 -12.14 -9.75 14.61
C GLU A 391 -13.54 -9.27 14.21
N THR A 392 -13.90 -9.29 12.94
CA THR A 392 -15.26 -8.98 12.47
C THR A 392 -16.28 -9.93 13.07
N GLU A 393 -16.00 -11.23 13.06
CA GLU A 393 -16.91 -12.22 13.65
C GLU A 393 -17.04 -12.04 15.18
N ARG A 394 -15.93 -11.69 15.86
CA ARG A 394 -15.95 -11.35 17.29
C ARG A 394 -16.81 -10.12 17.55
N TYR A 395 -16.66 -9.08 16.74
CA TYR A 395 -17.42 -7.84 16.86
C TYR A 395 -18.91 -8.06 16.61
N ARG A 396 -19.27 -8.79 15.52
CA ARG A 396 -20.65 -9.16 15.22
C ARG A 396 -21.33 -9.86 16.40
N ARG A 397 -20.65 -10.86 16.93
CA ARG A 397 -21.16 -11.59 18.11
C ARG A 397 -21.37 -10.67 19.29
N PHE A 398 -20.39 -9.81 19.58
CA PHE A 398 -20.49 -8.85 20.68
C PHE A 398 -21.68 -7.90 20.51
N VAL A 399 -21.91 -7.36 19.32
CA VAL A 399 -23.02 -6.45 19.03
C VAL A 399 -24.35 -7.18 19.15
N LEU A 400 -24.50 -8.36 18.57
CA LEU A 400 -25.72 -9.17 18.65
C LEU A 400 -26.05 -9.58 20.10
N GLU A 401 -25.05 -9.94 20.90
CA GLU A 401 -25.25 -10.29 22.31
C GLU A 401 -25.64 -9.09 23.19
N ASN A 402 -25.24 -7.88 22.86
CA ASN A 402 -25.48 -6.70 23.68
C ASN A 402 -26.65 -5.83 23.16
N GLN A 403 -26.73 -5.59 21.87
CA GLN A 403 -27.75 -4.73 21.25
C GLN A 403 -28.93 -5.53 20.71
N GLY A 404 -28.73 -6.80 20.32
CA GLY A 404 -29.80 -7.68 19.86
C GLY A 404 -30.76 -8.14 20.97
N LYS A 405 -30.38 -7.99 22.25
CA LYS A 405 -31.19 -8.40 23.42
C LYS A 405 -32.38 -7.47 23.66
N GLY A 406 -33.39 -7.55 22.88
CA GLY A 406 -34.61 -6.71 23.05
C GLY A 406 -35.22 -6.30 21.74
N LEU A 407 -34.59 -6.67 20.64
CA LEU A 407 -35.14 -6.51 19.30
C LEU A 407 -36.09 -7.66 18.98
N ASP A 408 -37.11 -7.37 18.20
CA ASP A 408 -37.93 -8.37 17.56
C ASP A 408 -37.19 -9.02 16.36
N ALA A 409 -37.82 -9.97 15.68
CA ALA A 409 -37.20 -10.69 14.57
C ALA A 409 -36.82 -9.77 13.40
N GLU A 410 -37.59 -8.72 13.16
CA GLU A 410 -37.36 -7.75 12.09
C GLU A 410 -36.21 -6.81 12.45
N GLY A 411 -36.16 -6.29 13.66
CA GLY A 411 -35.05 -5.48 14.16
C GLY A 411 -33.73 -6.26 14.24
N LEU A 412 -33.79 -7.56 14.57
CA LEU A 412 -32.60 -8.42 14.55
C LEU A 412 -32.06 -8.63 13.14
N ALA A 413 -32.96 -8.83 12.15
CA ALA A 413 -32.56 -8.99 10.75
C ALA A 413 -31.90 -7.71 10.18
N VAL A 414 -32.42 -6.54 10.51
CA VAL A 414 -31.82 -5.25 10.14
C VAL A 414 -30.43 -5.09 10.78
N LEU A 415 -30.28 -5.41 12.06
CA LEU A 415 -28.99 -5.35 12.75
C LEU A 415 -27.96 -6.33 12.16
N GLU A 416 -28.38 -7.55 11.80
CA GLU A 416 -27.52 -8.53 11.13
C GLU A 416 -27.09 -8.06 9.73
N GLU A 417 -27.95 -7.36 9.01
CA GLU A 417 -27.65 -6.81 7.70
C GLU A 417 -26.65 -5.65 7.81
N ASP A 418 -26.84 -4.72 8.73
CA ASP A 418 -25.90 -3.65 9.02
C ASP A 418 -24.51 -4.19 9.37
N LEU A 419 -24.46 -5.26 10.15
CA LEU A 419 -23.21 -5.92 10.52
C LEU A 419 -22.52 -6.67 9.36
N ARG A 420 -23.12 -6.80 8.20
CA ARG A 420 -22.47 -7.31 6.97
C ARG A 420 -21.75 -6.21 6.19
N SER A 421 -21.94 -4.95 6.56
CA SER A 421 -21.28 -3.82 5.94
C SER A 421 -19.73 -3.96 6.02
N PRO A 422 -18.99 -3.55 4.99
CA PRO A 422 -17.52 -3.45 5.05
C PRO A 422 -17.01 -2.58 6.20
N CYS A 423 -17.76 -1.56 6.60
CA CYS A 423 -17.45 -0.69 7.75
C CYS A 423 -17.36 -1.48 9.07
N THR A 424 -18.08 -2.59 9.19
CA THR A 424 -18.02 -3.47 10.36
C THR A 424 -16.64 -4.11 10.52
N GLU A 425 -15.99 -4.47 9.43
CA GLU A 425 -14.62 -5.00 9.43
C GLU A 425 -13.62 -3.96 9.94
N GLU A 426 -13.73 -2.71 9.49
CA GLU A 426 -12.86 -1.62 9.94
C GLU A 426 -13.02 -1.34 11.43
N ILE A 427 -14.26 -1.28 11.92
CA ILE A 427 -14.54 -1.09 13.35
C ILE A 427 -13.97 -2.25 14.18
N ALA A 428 -14.10 -3.48 13.70
CA ALA A 428 -13.60 -4.67 14.39
C ALA A 428 -12.07 -4.68 14.46
N VAL A 429 -11.40 -4.37 13.36
CA VAL A 429 -9.93 -4.23 13.29
C VAL A 429 -9.47 -3.11 14.21
N PHE A 430 -10.17 -1.98 14.23
CA PHE A 430 -9.88 -0.87 15.13
C PHE A 430 -10.00 -1.24 16.61
N GLN A 431 -11.03 -2.00 16.99
CA GLN A 431 -11.18 -2.47 18.37
C GLN A 431 -10.05 -3.45 18.76
N ALA A 432 -9.64 -4.32 17.84
CA ALA A 432 -8.50 -5.21 18.05
C ALA A 432 -7.21 -4.42 18.28
N PHE A 433 -6.95 -3.45 17.41
CA PHE A 433 -5.84 -2.51 17.51
C PHE A 433 -5.83 -1.80 18.87
N SER A 434 -6.98 -1.27 19.30
CA SER A 434 -7.11 -0.57 20.57
C SER A 434 -6.84 -1.45 21.80
N ARG A 435 -7.20 -2.75 21.73
CA ARG A 435 -6.87 -3.70 22.79
C ARG A 435 -5.37 -3.95 22.90
N ILE A 436 -4.71 -4.14 21.76
CA ILE A 436 -3.28 -4.42 21.70
C ILE A 436 -2.46 -3.21 22.17
N ILE A 437 -2.83 -2.00 21.78
CA ILE A 437 -2.16 -0.77 22.24
C ILE A 437 -2.11 -0.68 23.77
N LYS A 438 -3.16 -1.07 24.47
CA LYS A 438 -3.20 -1.03 25.94
C LYS A 438 -2.16 -1.95 26.60
N GLU A 439 -1.73 -3.01 25.93
CA GLU A 439 -0.67 -3.89 26.44
C GLU A 439 0.68 -3.17 26.57
N ALA A 440 0.87 -2.07 25.83
CA ALA A 440 2.08 -1.26 25.91
C ALA A 440 2.28 -0.54 27.25
N ASP A 441 1.27 -0.49 28.09
CA ASP A 441 1.40 -0.02 29.48
C ASP A 441 2.18 -1.02 30.38
N ASP A 442 2.31 -2.29 29.96
CA ASP A 442 2.95 -3.34 30.74
C ASP A 442 4.27 -3.85 30.15
N HIS A 443 4.39 -3.87 28.81
CA HIS A 443 5.55 -4.39 28.08
C HIS A 443 5.70 -3.71 26.71
N PHE A 444 6.69 -4.12 25.92
CA PHE A 444 6.81 -3.60 24.56
C PHE A 444 5.78 -4.22 23.63
N VAL A 445 5.08 -3.38 22.90
CA VAL A 445 4.26 -3.76 21.74
C VAL A 445 4.94 -3.20 20.49
N ILE A 446 5.35 -4.08 19.60
CA ILE A 446 5.92 -3.69 18.31
C ILE A 446 4.85 -3.96 17.24
N MET A 447 4.39 -2.92 16.59
CA MET A 447 3.31 -2.99 15.62
C MET A 447 3.80 -2.68 14.21
N ASP A 448 3.80 -3.71 13.38
CA ASP A 448 3.97 -3.56 11.94
C ASP A 448 2.66 -3.10 11.32
N THR A 449 2.67 -1.93 10.69
CA THR A 449 1.44 -1.34 10.15
C THR A 449 1.28 -1.62 8.66
N ALA A 450 0.02 -1.66 8.22
CA ALA A 450 -0.34 -1.63 6.81
C ALA A 450 0.27 -0.39 6.11
N PRO A 451 0.39 -0.38 4.76
CA PRO A 451 0.85 0.80 4.02
C PRO A 451 0.07 2.07 4.39
N THR A 452 0.75 3.20 4.30
CA THR A 452 0.41 4.52 4.88
C THR A 452 -1.06 4.96 4.84
N GLY A 453 -1.78 4.73 3.74
CA GLY A 453 -3.18 5.16 3.61
C GLY A 453 -4.11 4.52 4.64
N HIS A 454 -4.02 3.22 4.85
CA HIS A 454 -4.85 2.47 5.82
C HIS A 454 -4.52 2.82 7.26
N THR A 455 -3.25 3.09 7.57
CA THR A 455 -2.84 3.45 8.93
C THR A 455 -3.35 4.84 9.30
N LEU A 456 -3.34 5.79 8.36
CA LEU A 456 -3.92 7.12 8.59
C LEU A 456 -5.44 7.04 8.77
N LEU A 457 -6.14 6.22 8.00
CA LEU A 457 -7.57 5.97 8.19
C LEU A 457 -7.88 5.35 9.56
N LEU A 458 -7.05 4.43 10.06
CA LEU A 458 -7.16 3.90 11.43
C LEU A 458 -6.94 5.01 12.47
N LEU A 459 -6.01 5.93 12.24
CA LEU A 459 -5.78 7.08 13.13
C LEU A 459 -6.96 8.05 13.11
N ASP A 460 -7.57 8.32 11.96
CA ASP A 460 -8.77 9.14 11.82
C ASP A 460 -9.99 8.48 12.47
N ALA A 461 -10.15 7.17 12.29
CA ALA A 461 -11.18 6.38 12.97
C ALA A 461 -11.01 6.43 14.49
N THR A 462 -9.75 6.45 15.02
CA THR A 462 -9.51 6.67 16.46
C THR A 462 -10.00 8.03 16.91
N GLY A 463 -9.83 9.07 16.12
CA GLY A 463 -10.32 10.41 16.40
C GLY A 463 -11.84 10.50 16.44
N ALA A 464 -12.52 9.86 15.50
CA ALA A 464 -13.99 9.78 15.45
C ALA A 464 -14.53 8.99 16.65
N TYR A 465 -13.95 7.83 16.95
CA TYR A 465 -14.29 7.03 18.13
C TYR A 465 -14.05 7.78 19.45
N HIS A 466 -12.93 8.51 19.55
CA HIS A 466 -12.65 9.35 20.71
C HIS A 466 -13.74 10.41 20.90
N ARG A 467 -14.14 11.12 19.85
CA ARG A 467 -15.21 12.13 19.91
C ARG A 467 -16.54 11.52 20.34
N GLU A 468 -16.89 10.35 19.83
CA GLU A 468 -18.12 9.65 20.19
C GLU A 468 -18.10 9.16 21.64
N MET A 469 -16.99 8.60 22.11
CA MET A 469 -16.81 8.19 23.51
C MET A 469 -16.90 9.38 24.46
N VAL A 470 -16.27 10.51 24.14
CA VAL A 470 -16.36 11.75 24.94
C VAL A 470 -17.80 12.26 24.98
N ARG A 471 -18.52 12.16 23.86
CA ARG A 471 -19.93 12.58 23.75
C ARG A 471 -20.87 11.70 24.60
N GLN A 472 -20.64 10.38 24.61
CA GLN A 472 -21.46 9.42 25.36
C GLN A 472 -21.17 9.40 26.88
N MET A 473 -19.93 9.64 27.29
CA MET A 473 -19.52 9.56 28.68
C MET A 473 -19.86 10.80 29.53
N GLY A 474 -20.21 11.93 28.92
CA GLY A 474 -20.44 13.17 29.68
C GLY A 474 -19.21 13.63 30.47
N GLN A 475 -19.29 14.78 31.16
CA GLN A 475 -18.16 15.45 31.84
C GLN A 475 -17.61 14.74 33.12
N THR A 476 -17.81 13.45 33.32
CA THR A 476 -17.59 12.83 34.65
C THR A 476 -16.44 11.82 34.76
N HIS A 477 -15.58 11.64 33.76
CA HIS A 477 -14.42 10.72 33.90
C HIS A 477 -13.10 11.34 33.44
N ASP A 478 -12.40 11.92 34.41
CA ASP A 478 -11.09 12.57 34.26
C ASP A 478 -9.90 11.62 33.97
N HIS A 479 -10.08 10.31 33.75
CA HIS A 479 -8.98 9.35 33.70
C HIS A 479 -9.11 8.23 32.68
N VAL A 480 -9.99 8.32 31.69
CA VAL A 480 -10.04 7.28 30.62
C VAL A 480 -9.11 7.66 29.49
N MET A 481 -7.92 7.04 29.46
CA MET A 481 -7.01 7.16 28.34
C MET A 481 -7.59 6.44 27.12
N THR A 482 -7.85 7.21 26.06
CA THR A 482 -8.30 6.63 24.78
C THR A 482 -7.10 6.16 23.95
N PRO A 483 -7.29 5.24 22.99
CA PRO A 483 -6.23 4.83 22.07
C PRO A 483 -5.57 6.02 21.37
N MET A 484 -6.34 7.04 21.01
CA MET A 484 -5.80 8.25 20.38
C MET A 484 -4.87 9.02 21.31
N MET A 485 -5.24 9.19 22.58
CA MET A 485 -4.39 9.86 23.57
C MET A 485 -3.07 9.11 23.79
N GLN A 486 -3.11 7.77 23.77
CA GLN A 486 -1.90 6.95 23.88
C GLN A 486 -1.00 7.08 22.66
N LEU A 487 -1.58 7.12 21.46
CA LEU A 487 -0.84 7.32 20.20
C LEU A 487 -0.17 8.70 20.14
N GLN A 488 -0.80 9.73 20.70
CA GLN A 488 -0.29 11.10 20.74
C GLN A 488 0.73 11.36 21.85
N ASP A 489 0.87 10.43 22.78
CA ASP A 489 1.82 10.56 23.89
C ASP A 489 3.23 10.09 23.47
N PRO A 490 4.21 11.01 23.26
CA PRO A 490 5.54 10.65 22.79
C PRO A 490 6.34 9.84 23.83
N GLU A 491 5.94 9.82 25.11
CA GLU A 491 6.58 8.97 26.12
C GLU A 491 6.12 7.52 26.02
N LYS A 492 4.89 7.28 25.54
CA LYS A 492 4.29 5.96 25.42
C LYS A 492 4.41 5.34 24.03
N THR A 493 4.42 6.16 22.99
CA THR A 493 4.41 5.73 21.60
C THR A 493 5.60 6.31 20.83
N LYS A 494 6.33 5.42 20.18
CA LYS A 494 7.40 5.77 19.25
C LYS A 494 7.02 5.27 17.85
N VAL A 495 7.19 6.12 16.84
CA VAL A 495 6.93 5.72 15.46
C VAL A 495 8.24 5.73 14.68
N ILE A 496 8.55 4.61 14.06
CA ILE A 496 9.69 4.42 13.18
C ILE A 496 9.18 4.52 11.74
N ILE A 497 9.58 5.54 11.02
CA ILE A 497 9.28 5.65 9.59
C ILE A 497 10.37 4.93 8.81
N VAL A 498 10.01 3.85 8.15
CA VAL A 498 10.91 3.04 7.33
C VAL A 498 10.85 3.53 5.89
N THR A 499 12.00 3.80 5.28
CA THR A 499 12.11 4.19 3.89
C THR A 499 13.28 3.48 3.21
N LEU A 500 13.33 3.53 1.88
CA LEU A 500 14.52 3.17 1.11
C LEU A 500 15.24 4.45 0.68
N ALA A 501 16.54 4.38 0.43
CA ALA A 501 17.32 5.48 -0.13
C ALA A 501 17.02 5.67 -1.63
N GLU A 502 15.74 5.82 -1.95
CA GLU A 502 15.22 6.08 -3.29
C GLU A 502 14.29 7.30 -3.24
N THR A 503 14.24 8.10 -4.31
CA THR A 503 13.54 9.39 -4.32
C THR A 503 12.09 9.26 -3.91
N THR A 504 11.34 8.35 -4.51
CA THR A 504 9.91 8.17 -4.22
C THR A 504 9.64 7.73 -2.77
N PRO A 505 10.27 6.67 -2.23
CA PRO A 505 10.08 6.28 -0.83
C PRO A 505 10.43 7.39 0.18
N VAL A 506 11.49 8.16 -0.07
CA VAL A 506 11.90 9.28 0.81
C VAL A 506 10.84 10.38 0.82
N LEU A 507 10.34 10.79 -0.36
CA LEU A 507 9.32 11.84 -0.45
C LEU A 507 7.98 11.40 0.16
N GLU A 508 7.58 10.15 -0.02
CA GLU A 508 6.38 9.61 0.62
C GLU A 508 6.54 9.53 2.15
N ALA A 509 7.72 9.15 2.63
CA ALA A 509 8.02 9.16 4.05
C ALA A 509 8.01 10.58 4.62
N ALA A 510 8.47 11.58 3.87
CA ALA A 510 8.39 13.00 4.25
C ALA A 510 6.94 13.50 4.34
N ASN A 511 6.10 13.13 3.37
CA ASN A 511 4.66 13.45 3.39
C ASN A 511 3.98 12.80 4.61
N LEU A 512 4.23 11.50 4.82
CA LEU A 512 3.72 10.79 5.98
C LEU A 512 4.15 11.45 7.29
N GLN A 513 5.43 11.85 7.41
CA GLN A 513 5.92 12.57 8.58
C GLN A 513 5.17 13.88 8.79
N GLN A 514 4.86 14.61 7.71
CA GLN A 514 4.11 15.85 7.81
C GLN A 514 2.69 15.63 8.35
N ASP A 515 2.02 14.59 7.89
CA ASP A 515 0.69 14.21 8.37
C ASP A 515 0.71 13.77 9.83
N LEU A 516 1.77 13.07 10.24
CA LEU A 516 1.94 12.53 11.58
C LEU A 516 2.62 13.49 12.57
N ARG A 517 3.16 14.63 12.15
CA ARG A 517 3.79 15.64 13.04
C ARG A 517 2.89 16.09 14.18
N ARG A 518 1.58 16.00 14.01
CA ARG A 518 0.60 16.24 15.08
C ARG A 518 0.68 15.23 16.22
N ALA A 519 1.36 14.09 16.00
CA ALA A 519 1.50 13.00 16.95
C ALA A 519 2.92 12.86 17.57
N GLY A 520 3.84 13.80 17.34
CA GLY A 520 5.16 13.81 17.98
C GLY A 520 6.19 12.83 17.42
N ILE A 521 6.14 12.52 16.13
CA ILE A 521 6.94 11.49 15.47
C ILE A 521 8.34 11.98 15.11
N GLU A 522 9.37 11.20 15.42
CA GLU A 522 10.74 11.65 15.28
C GLU A 522 11.76 10.72 14.62
N PRO A 523 11.78 9.39 14.75
CA PRO A 523 12.85 8.57 14.15
C PRO A 523 12.57 8.15 12.71
N TRP A 524 13.64 8.14 11.90
CA TRP A 524 13.64 7.56 10.56
C TRP A 524 14.64 6.41 10.50
N VAL A 525 14.27 5.36 9.77
CA VAL A 525 15.16 4.24 9.46
C VAL A 525 15.26 4.13 7.95
N VAL A 526 16.45 4.27 7.41
CA VAL A 526 16.76 3.94 6.01
C VAL A 526 17.14 2.47 5.95
N ASN A 527 16.35 1.67 5.27
CA ASN A 527 16.52 0.23 5.17
C ASN A 527 17.06 -0.18 3.79
N ASN A 528 17.76 -1.31 3.73
CA ASN A 528 18.31 -1.89 2.51
C ASN A 528 19.25 -0.94 1.72
N SER A 529 20.11 -0.20 2.39
CA SER A 529 21.08 0.69 1.75
C SER A 529 22.23 -0.10 1.13
N LEU A 530 22.43 0.08 -0.18
CA LEU A 530 23.62 -0.40 -0.89
C LEU A 530 24.88 0.35 -0.48
N ALA A 531 24.75 1.65 -0.17
CA ALA A 531 25.87 2.44 0.29
C ALA A 531 26.41 1.93 1.63
N ALA A 532 25.54 1.53 2.55
CA ALA A 532 25.91 0.92 3.82
C ALA A 532 26.45 -0.51 3.67
N ALA A 533 26.13 -1.21 2.60
CA ALA A 533 26.63 -2.55 2.30
C ALA A 533 28.01 -2.54 1.60
N GLU A 534 28.53 -1.37 1.24
CA GLU A 534 29.86 -1.16 0.65
C GLU A 534 30.18 -2.11 -0.52
N PRO A 535 29.33 -2.17 -1.58
CA PRO A 535 29.52 -3.11 -2.67
C PRO A 535 30.85 -2.86 -3.40
N SER A 536 31.46 -3.91 -3.97
CA SER A 536 32.67 -3.80 -4.78
C SER A 536 32.38 -3.73 -6.28
N SER A 537 31.23 -4.23 -6.73
CA SER A 537 30.79 -4.15 -8.13
C SER A 537 30.64 -2.70 -8.60
N PRO A 538 31.21 -2.32 -9.75
CA PRO A 538 31.06 -0.97 -10.30
C PRO A 538 29.61 -0.57 -10.55
N PHE A 539 28.78 -1.51 -10.96
CA PHE A 539 27.35 -1.28 -11.15
C PHE A 539 26.65 -0.95 -9.82
N LEU A 540 26.88 -1.75 -8.78
CA LEU A 540 26.28 -1.52 -7.47
C LEU A 540 26.88 -0.26 -6.78
N LYS A 541 28.18 0.02 -6.97
CA LYS A 541 28.79 1.29 -6.51
C LYS A 541 28.14 2.51 -7.13
N THR A 542 27.85 2.47 -8.44
CA THR A 542 27.17 3.56 -9.12
C THR A 542 25.79 3.80 -8.52
N ARG A 543 25.07 2.73 -8.20
CA ARG A 543 23.77 2.83 -7.53
C ARG A 543 23.89 3.31 -6.08
N ALA A 544 24.84 2.79 -5.32
CA ALA A 544 25.14 3.19 -3.95
C ALA A 544 25.48 4.69 -3.83
N ASN A 545 26.28 5.22 -4.75
CA ASN A 545 26.59 6.65 -4.78
C ASN A 545 25.34 7.54 -5.00
N ARG A 546 24.31 7.03 -5.64
CA ARG A 546 23.05 7.76 -5.82
C ARG A 546 22.14 7.70 -4.60
N GLU A 547 22.39 6.82 -3.66
CA GLU A 547 21.72 6.80 -2.36
C GLU A 547 22.24 7.91 -1.43
N LEU A 548 23.52 8.26 -1.52
CA LEU A 548 24.18 9.19 -0.61
C LEU A 548 23.48 10.56 -0.48
N PRO A 549 23.10 11.25 -1.57
CA PRO A 549 22.38 12.50 -1.46
C PRO A 549 21.02 12.34 -0.76
N LEU A 550 20.30 11.25 -1.02
CA LEU A 550 19.01 10.99 -0.41
C LEU A 550 19.11 10.66 1.08
N ILE A 551 20.16 9.92 1.46
CA ILE A 551 20.47 9.65 2.88
C ILE A 551 20.81 10.95 3.60
N SER A 552 21.63 11.83 2.98
CA SER A 552 21.96 13.16 3.52
C SER A 552 20.71 14.06 3.64
N ASP A 553 19.82 14.05 2.64
CA ASP A 553 18.56 14.78 2.71
C ASP A 553 17.68 14.30 3.87
N VAL A 554 17.62 12.98 4.10
CA VAL A 554 16.88 12.41 5.24
C VAL A 554 17.49 12.89 6.56
N GLU A 555 18.81 12.84 6.69
CA GLU A 555 19.54 13.26 7.90
C GLU A 555 19.39 14.76 8.17
N GLU A 556 19.57 15.60 7.14
CA GLU A 556 19.66 17.05 7.32
C GLU A 556 18.30 17.74 7.34
N GLN A 557 17.31 17.25 6.57
CA GLN A 557 16.06 17.97 6.33
C GLN A 557 14.87 17.36 7.05
N TYR A 558 14.82 16.03 7.20
CA TYR A 558 13.62 15.33 7.62
C TYR A 558 13.73 14.68 8.99
N ALA A 559 14.82 13.96 9.26
CA ALA A 559 14.96 13.16 10.47
C ALA A 559 15.67 13.93 11.58
N LYS A 560 15.10 13.94 12.78
CA LYS A 560 15.87 14.31 13.99
C LYS A 560 16.79 13.17 14.43
N ARG A 561 16.45 11.94 14.05
CA ARG A 561 17.19 10.71 14.31
C ARG A 561 17.12 9.84 13.09
N ILE A 562 18.24 9.27 12.71
CA ILE A 562 18.38 8.36 11.60
C ILE A 562 19.08 7.09 12.07
N ALA A 563 18.66 5.96 11.55
CA ALA A 563 19.36 4.70 11.67
C ALA A 563 19.42 4.03 10.29
N LEU A 564 20.59 3.50 9.96
CA LEU A 564 20.84 2.90 8.66
C LEU A 564 20.98 1.39 8.80
N THR A 565 20.35 0.64 7.88
CA THR A 565 20.57 -0.80 7.74
C THR A 565 21.16 -1.12 6.38
N ALA A 566 22.18 -1.94 6.36
CA ALA A 566 22.82 -2.37 5.11
C ALA A 566 21.92 -3.38 4.36
N LEU A 567 21.98 -3.36 3.03
CA LEU A 567 21.41 -4.42 2.23
C LEU A 567 22.09 -5.75 2.55
N GLN A 568 21.32 -6.74 3.00
CA GLN A 568 21.82 -8.03 3.40
C GLN A 568 22.06 -8.95 2.20
N SER A 569 23.11 -9.79 2.28
CA SER A 569 23.39 -10.83 1.28
C SER A 569 22.29 -11.90 1.26
N GLU A 570 21.71 -12.22 2.41
CA GLU A 570 20.58 -13.14 2.59
C GLU A 570 19.31 -12.38 2.98
N GLU A 571 18.14 -12.93 2.70
CA GLU A 571 16.90 -12.37 3.29
C GLU A 571 16.98 -12.50 4.82
N PRO A 572 16.73 -11.43 5.58
CA PRO A 572 16.77 -11.49 7.05
C PRO A 572 15.54 -12.23 7.58
N VAL A 573 15.56 -13.55 7.43
CA VAL A 573 14.56 -14.51 7.93
C VAL A 573 15.18 -15.31 9.06
N GLY A 574 14.46 -15.42 10.16
CA GLY A 574 14.94 -16.10 11.35
C GLY A 574 15.59 -15.15 12.37
N ILE A 575 15.56 -15.58 13.62
CA ILE A 575 15.95 -14.77 14.79
C ILE A 575 17.38 -14.23 14.70
N ASP A 576 18.32 -15.04 14.23
CA ASP A 576 19.73 -14.64 14.22
C ASP A 576 20.04 -13.61 13.13
N LEU A 577 19.47 -13.78 11.92
CA LEU A 577 19.65 -12.82 10.81
C LEU A 577 18.92 -11.49 11.09
N LEU A 578 17.77 -11.53 11.77
CA LEU A 578 17.05 -10.33 12.20
C LEU A 578 17.84 -9.55 13.28
N GLU A 579 18.51 -10.26 14.21
CA GLU A 579 19.40 -9.61 15.19
C GLU A 579 20.62 -9.01 14.50
N GLU A 580 21.22 -9.74 13.56
CA GLU A 580 22.41 -9.26 12.83
C GLU A 580 22.08 -8.02 11.99
N MET A 581 20.93 -7.97 11.37
CA MET A 581 20.46 -6.79 10.63
C MET A 581 20.39 -5.54 11.52
N ALA A 582 20.12 -5.68 12.81
CA ALA A 582 20.07 -4.55 13.73
C ALA A 582 21.47 -4.05 14.12
N LYS A 583 22.50 -4.89 14.08
CA LYS A 583 23.90 -4.57 14.47
C LYS A 583 24.61 -3.77 13.38
#